data_9e8766adfddcb9176d723286fe37bee8
#
_entry.id   9e8766adfddcb9176d723286fe37bee8
#
_cell.length_a   1.000
_cell.length_b   1.000
_cell.length_c   1.000
_cell.angle_alpha   90.00
_cell.angle_beta   90.00
_cell.angle_gamma   90.00
#
_symmetry.space_group_name_H-M   'P 1'
#
loop_
_entity.id
_entity.type
_entity.pdbx_description
1 polymer ?
#
loop_
_entity_poly.entity_id
_entity_poly.type
_entity_poly.pdbx_seq_one_letter_code
_entity_poly.pdbx_strand_id
1 'polypeptide(L)'
;MTDQVFDRAQLAEAVGNDIADMAHFWMLRKFQFLEPAREQFEIIVDPWLSYCEEPSQNEIMAYNMAFTDWLLFERPYYHGKTLLELYVDEPPASISPASLGRLEQVRDTQYFSRFGILDKDPATGMVVLKDTRADRRFDVYDPHIVQKEHWNDGAIAVRLACVDDVWLTAGQLYLYDIARLSDTAVD
;
A
#
# COMPACT_ATOMS: atom_id res chain seq x y z
N MET A 1 23.22 -18.38 22.05
CA MET A 1 22.55 -17.29 21.31
C MET A 1 21.62 -17.97 20.35
N THR A 2 20.35 -18.05 20.70
CA THR A 2 19.29 -18.56 19.82
C THR A 2 19.00 -17.46 18.81
N ASP A 3 19.38 -17.67 17.55
CA ASP A 3 18.90 -16.87 16.43
C ASP A 3 17.37 -16.92 16.47
N GLN A 4 16.74 -15.84 16.88
CA GLN A 4 15.33 -15.65 16.62
C GLN A 4 15.18 -15.54 15.11
N VAL A 5 14.69 -16.61 14.50
CA VAL A 5 14.22 -16.57 13.12
C VAL A 5 13.16 -15.47 13.09
N PHE A 6 13.51 -14.39 12.46
CA PHE A 6 12.65 -13.22 12.33
C PHE A 6 11.39 -13.66 11.55
N ASP A 7 10.25 -13.72 12.24
CA ASP A 7 9.01 -14.16 11.63
C ASP A 7 8.40 -13.02 10.81
N ARG A 8 8.72 -13.03 9.49
CA ARG A 8 8.21 -12.06 8.53
C ARG A 8 6.68 -12.05 8.45
N ALA A 9 6.04 -13.18 8.70
CA ALA A 9 4.59 -13.28 8.70
C ALA A 9 3.99 -12.50 9.87
N GLN A 10 4.55 -12.64 11.06
CA GLN A 10 4.12 -11.89 12.25
C GLN A 10 4.39 -10.39 12.06
N LEU A 11 5.51 -10.01 11.45
CA LEU A 11 5.80 -8.62 11.16
C LEU A 11 4.79 -8.03 10.16
N ALA A 12 4.52 -8.72 9.06
CA ALA A 12 3.56 -8.27 8.05
C ALA A 12 2.15 -8.12 8.62
N GLU A 13 1.73 -9.08 9.46
CA GLU A 13 0.45 -9.02 10.18
C GLU A 13 0.41 -7.83 11.14
N ALA A 14 1.49 -7.61 11.91
CA ALA A 14 1.57 -6.49 12.85
C ALA A 14 1.50 -5.13 12.13
N VAL A 15 2.25 -4.97 11.04
CA VAL A 15 2.21 -3.75 10.22
C VAL A 15 0.82 -3.54 9.60
N GLY A 16 0.20 -4.60 9.09
CA GLY A 16 -1.16 -4.55 8.56
C GLY A 16 -2.17 -4.11 9.61
N ASN A 17 -2.08 -4.65 10.83
CA ASN A 17 -2.95 -4.27 11.94
C ASN A 17 -2.71 -2.81 12.38
N ASP A 18 -1.47 -2.34 12.46
CA ASP A 18 -1.15 -0.96 12.81
C ASP A 18 -1.73 0.04 11.80
N ILE A 19 -1.64 -0.28 10.50
CA ILE A 19 -2.25 0.54 9.43
C ILE A 19 -3.78 0.51 9.53
N ALA A 20 -4.38 -0.64 9.80
CA ALA A 20 -5.82 -0.76 9.98
C ALA A 20 -6.32 0.03 11.20
N ASP A 21 -5.60 0.00 12.31
CA ASP A 21 -5.92 0.77 13.52
C ASP A 21 -5.80 2.28 13.25
N MET A 22 -4.78 2.72 12.54
CA MET A 22 -4.63 4.10 12.09
C MET A 22 -5.81 4.52 11.18
N ALA A 23 -6.16 3.69 10.20
CA ALA A 23 -7.29 3.95 9.31
C ALA A 23 -8.61 4.06 10.11
N HIS A 24 -8.82 3.16 11.08
CA HIS A 24 -9.98 3.20 11.96
C HIS A 24 -10.01 4.48 12.81
N PHE A 25 -8.88 4.88 13.39
CA PHE A 25 -8.77 6.14 14.14
C PHE A 25 -9.23 7.35 13.31
N TRP A 26 -8.82 7.44 12.04
CA TRP A 26 -9.22 8.51 11.15
C TRP A 26 -10.68 8.37 10.69
N MET A 27 -11.18 7.17 10.51
CA MET A 27 -12.58 6.91 10.14
C MET A 27 -13.56 7.40 11.20
N LEU A 28 -13.21 7.33 12.47
CA LEU A 28 -14.01 7.93 13.57
C LEU A 28 -14.08 9.46 13.48
N ARG A 29 -13.19 10.10 12.72
CA ARG A 29 -13.07 11.56 12.52
C ARG A 29 -13.43 12.00 11.11
N LYS A 30 -14.00 11.12 10.30
CA LYS A 30 -14.25 11.31 8.85
C LYS A 30 -15.02 12.57 8.48
N PHE A 31 -15.93 13.05 9.34
CA PHE A 31 -16.72 14.24 9.09
C PHE A 31 -15.90 15.53 8.94
N GLN A 32 -14.63 15.51 9.35
CA GLN A 32 -13.75 16.67 9.26
C GLN A 32 -13.09 16.80 7.89
N PHE A 33 -12.96 15.72 7.11
CA PHE A 33 -12.14 15.72 5.91
C PHE A 33 -12.68 14.86 4.75
N LEU A 34 -13.66 13.97 4.99
CA LEU A 34 -14.03 12.94 4.00
C LEU A 34 -14.63 13.57 2.73
N GLU A 35 -15.58 14.49 2.86
CA GLU A 35 -16.24 15.10 1.70
C GLU A 35 -15.25 15.86 0.80
N PRO A 36 -14.42 16.79 1.34
CA PRO A 36 -13.43 17.48 0.51
C PRO A 36 -12.39 16.55 -0.09
N ALA A 37 -12.05 15.45 0.61
CA ALA A 37 -11.12 14.46 0.09
C ALA A 37 -11.73 13.68 -1.08
N ARG A 38 -13.00 13.29 -0.97
CA ARG A 38 -13.71 12.57 -2.03
C ARG A 38 -13.82 13.41 -3.30
N GLU A 39 -14.22 14.66 -3.17
CA GLU A 39 -14.28 15.60 -4.30
C GLU A 39 -12.91 15.73 -5.02
N GLN A 40 -11.83 15.85 -4.25
CA GLN A 40 -10.47 15.92 -4.82
C GLN A 40 -10.07 14.61 -5.52
N PHE A 41 -10.37 13.47 -4.92
CA PHE A 41 -10.03 12.17 -5.49
C PHE A 41 -10.82 11.89 -6.78
N GLU A 42 -12.10 12.26 -6.81
CA GLU A 42 -12.94 12.13 -8.01
C GLU A 42 -12.35 12.91 -9.19
N ILE A 43 -11.84 14.11 -8.98
CA ILE A 43 -11.16 14.88 -10.02
C ILE A 43 -9.92 14.14 -10.55
N ILE A 44 -9.17 13.46 -9.67
CA ILE A 44 -7.96 12.71 -10.07
C ILE A 44 -8.32 11.49 -10.91
N VAL A 45 -9.41 10.78 -10.58
CA VAL A 45 -9.79 9.52 -11.21
C VAL A 45 -10.88 9.66 -12.29
N ASP A 46 -11.51 10.84 -12.42
CA ASP A 46 -12.60 11.10 -13.36
C ASP A 46 -12.30 10.64 -14.81
N PRO A 47 -11.09 10.85 -15.38
CA PRO A 47 -10.76 10.34 -16.69
C PRO A 47 -10.92 8.83 -16.86
N TRP A 48 -10.87 8.08 -15.76
CA TRP A 48 -11.00 6.62 -15.74
C TRP A 48 -12.42 6.16 -15.47
N LEU A 49 -13.18 6.91 -14.65
CA LEU A 49 -14.56 6.59 -14.25
C LEU A 49 -15.57 6.96 -15.32
N SER A 50 -15.29 8.00 -16.13
CA SER A 50 -16.22 8.49 -17.17
C SER A 50 -16.47 7.49 -18.31
N TYR A 51 -15.77 6.37 -18.32
CA TYR A 51 -16.01 5.28 -19.29
C TYR A 51 -16.94 4.18 -18.75
N CYS A 52 -17.30 4.20 -17.47
CA CYS A 52 -18.16 3.19 -16.86
C CYS A 52 -19.53 3.79 -16.55
N GLU A 53 -20.53 3.52 -17.40
CA GLU A 53 -21.93 3.97 -17.16
C GLU A 53 -22.52 3.32 -15.90
N GLU A 54 -22.14 2.06 -15.60
CA GLU A 54 -22.53 1.33 -14.38
C GLU A 54 -21.32 0.54 -13.85
N PRO A 55 -20.59 1.04 -12.85
CA PRO A 55 -19.43 0.33 -12.31
C PRO A 55 -19.87 -0.96 -11.59
N SER A 56 -19.16 -2.04 -11.84
CA SER A 56 -19.33 -3.31 -11.13
C SER A 56 -18.94 -3.18 -9.65
N GLN A 57 -19.41 -4.13 -8.82
CA GLN A 57 -19.02 -4.14 -7.39
C GLN A 57 -17.49 -4.20 -7.18
N ASN A 58 -16.77 -4.90 -8.06
CA ASN A 58 -15.30 -4.96 -7.99
C ASN A 58 -14.65 -3.60 -8.29
N GLU A 59 -15.18 -2.85 -9.25
CA GLU A 59 -14.68 -1.50 -9.57
C GLU A 59 -14.97 -0.53 -8.43
N ILE A 60 -16.17 -0.59 -7.83
CA ILE A 60 -16.50 0.21 -6.64
C ILE A 60 -15.57 -0.15 -5.47
N MET A 61 -15.28 -1.42 -5.25
CA MET A 61 -14.35 -1.86 -4.21
C MET A 61 -12.93 -1.37 -4.49
N ALA A 62 -12.42 -1.53 -5.71
CA ALA A 62 -11.11 -1.03 -6.11
C ALA A 62 -10.99 0.49 -5.95
N TYR A 63 -12.03 1.24 -6.34
CA TYR A 63 -12.12 2.68 -6.12
C TYR A 63 -12.01 3.04 -4.63
N ASN A 64 -12.78 2.38 -3.77
CA ASN A 64 -12.75 2.66 -2.33
C ASN A 64 -11.40 2.31 -1.68
N MET A 65 -10.76 1.23 -2.12
CA MET A 65 -9.41 0.85 -1.68
C MET A 65 -8.39 1.89 -2.13
N ALA A 66 -8.43 2.32 -3.41
CA ALA A 66 -7.55 3.35 -3.95
C ALA A 66 -7.76 4.70 -3.24
N PHE A 67 -9.01 5.08 -3.00
CA PHE A 67 -9.34 6.28 -2.24
C PHE A 67 -8.76 6.23 -0.83
N THR A 68 -8.91 5.12 -0.12
CA THR A 68 -8.41 4.95 1.23
C THR A 68 -6.88 5.01 1.27
N ASP A 69 -6.20 4.32 0.37
CA ASP A 69 -4.75 4.35 0.25
C ASP A 69 -4.23 5.78 -0.02
N TRP A 70 -4.79 6.45 -1.02
CA TRP A 70 -4.45 7.84 -1.34
C TRP A 70 -4.71 8.80 -0.17
N LEU A 71 -5.84 8.65 0.51
CA LEU A 71 -6.23 9.48 1.64
C LEU A 71 -5.26 9.37 2.82
N LEU A 72 -4.81 8.16 3.12
CA LEU A 72 -3.93 7.91 4.27
C LEU A 72 -2.48 8.32 3.99
N PHE A 73 -2.00 8.07 2.78
CA PHE A 73 -0.56 8.10 2.49
C PHE A 73 -0.12 9.23 1.56
N GLU A 74 -1.01 9.76 0.71
CA GLU A 74 -0.63 10.72 -0.32
C GLU A 74 -1.25 12.10 -0.13
N ARG A 75 -2.50 12.16 0.36
CA ARG A 75 -3.24 13.41 0.44
C ARG A 75 -2.74 14.30 1.58
N PRO A 76 -2.24 15.52 1.31
CA PRO A 76 -1.99 16.49 2.37
C PRO A 76 -3.31 16.93 3.02
N TYR A 77 -3.41 16.82 4.32
CA TYR A 77 -4.60 17.22 5.07
C TYR A 77 -4.38 18.48 5.89
N TYR A 78 -3.43 18.46 6.81
CA TYR A 78 -3.23 19.59 7.73
C TYR A 78 -1.75 19.98 7.76
N HIS A 79 -1.46 21.27 7.57
CA HIS A 79 -0.09 21.81 7.46
C HIS A 79 0.79 21.08 6.43
N GLY A 80 0.19 20.58 5.35
CA GLY A 80 0.91 19.85 4.30
C GLY A 80 1.26 18.40 4.64
N LYS A 81 0.82 17.90 5.80
CA LYS A 81 1.04 16.52 6.25
C LYS A 81 -0.10 15.60 5.86
N THR A 82 0.23 14.36 5.54
CA THR A 82 -0.72 13.27 5.31
C THR A 82 -1.35 12.78 6.62
N LEU A 83 -2.38 11.95 6.54
CA LEU A 83 -2.98 11.36 7.73
C LEU A 83 -2.03 10.42 8.48
N LEU A 84 -1.16 9.70 7.75
CA LEU A 84 -0.09 8.88 8.37
C LEU A 84 0.90 9.76 9.14
N GLU A 85 1.41 10.83 8.52
CA GLU A 85 2.36 11.74 9.18
C GLU A 85 1.78 12.39 10.44
N LEU A 86 0.52 12.83 10.37
CA LEU A 86 -0.17 13.41 11.54
C LEU A 86 -0.38 12.38 12.66
N TYR A 87 -0.71 11.13 12.30
CA TYR A 87 -0.92 10.07 13.29
C TYR A 87 0.37 9.70 14.02
N VAL A 88 1.49 9.70 13.30
CA VAL A 88 2.82 9.42 13.87
C VAL A 88 3.33 10.59 14.70
N ASP A 89 3.14 11.82 14.25
CA ASP A 89 3.63 13.01 14.95
C ASP A 89 2.83 13.33 16.22
N GLU A 90 1.52 13.02 16.22
CA GLU A 90 0.60 13.23 17.34
C GLU A 90 -0.16 11.93 17.65
N PRO A 91 0.54 10.89 18.11
CA PRO A 91 -0.04 9.57 18.28
C PRO A 91 -1.10 9.55 19.39
N PRO A 92 -2.20 8.79 19.22
CA PRO A 92 -3.17 8.59 20.29
C PRO A 92 -2.52 7.89 21.49
N ALA A 93 -2.97 8.25 22.70
CA ALA A 93 -2.41 7.68 23.92
C ALA A 93 -2.54 6.15 24.05
N SER A 94 -3.39 5.54 23.22
CA SER A 94 -3.63 4.09 23.21
C SER A 94 -2.64 3.30 22.35
N ILE A 95 -1.83 3.98 21.51
CA ILE A 95 -0.88 3.27 20.64
C ILE A 95 0.28 2.67 21.46
N SER A 96 0.71 1.47 21.10
CA SER A 96 1.90 0.89 21.72
C SER A 96 3.19 1.50 21.14
N PRO A 97 4.29 1.58 21.93
CA PRO A 97 5.57 2.03 21.37
C PRO A 97 6.06 1.19 20.18
N ALA A 98 5.77 -0.10 20.16
CA ALA A 98 6.13 -0.98 19.06
C ALA A 98 5.34 -0.68 17.79
N SER A 99 4.03 -0.45 17.90
CA SER A 99 3.17 -0.03 16.77
C SER A 99 3.60 1.33 16.23
N LEU A 100 3.88 2.28 17.12
CA LEU A 100 4.37 3.60 16.72
C LEU A 100 5.69 3.48 15.95
N GLY A 101 6.66 2.72 16.46
CA GLY A 101 7.95 2.54 15.80
C GLY A 101 7.85 1.86 14.42
N ARG A 102 6.89 0.95 14.21
CA ARG A 102 6.62 0.37 12.87
C ARG A 102 5.97 1.40 11.94
N LEU A 103 5.01 2.18 12.42
CA LEU A 103 4.38 3.24 11.60
C LEU A 103 5.35 4.37 11.26
N GLU A 104 6.31 4.69 12.12
CA GLU A 104 7.42 5.61 11.80
C GLU A 104 8.25 5.09 10.61
N GLN A 105 8.62 3.80 10.63
CA GLN A 105 9.35 3.17 9.54
C GLN A 105 8.50 3.13 8.25
N VAL A 106 7.20 2.84 8.36
CA VAL A 106 6.28 2.93 7.21
C VAL A 106 6.25 4.34 6.64
N ARG A 107 6.08 5.38 7.48
CA ARG A 107 6.10 6.79 7.05
C ARG A 107 7.37 7.14 6.29
N ASP A 108 8.51 6.71 6.80
CA ASP A 108 9.83 7.12 6.30
C ASP A 108 10.26 6.35 5.03
N THR A 109 9.67 5.18 4.79
CA THR A 109 10.10 4.28 3.71
C THR A 109 9.01 3.95 2.68
N GLN A 110 7.75 4.30 2.96
CA GLN A 110 6.63 3.93 2.10
C GLN A 110 6.79 4.49 0.68
N TYR A 111 6.42 3.68 -0.30
CA TYR A 111 6.60 3.98 -1.70
C TYR A 111 5.54 3.30 -2.54
N PHE A 112 4.64 4.06 -3.16
CA PHE A 112 3.66 3.53 -4.10
C PHE A 112 4.19 3.62 -5.52
N SER A 113 4.22 2.49 -6.23
CA SER A 113 4.62 2.46 -7.63
C SER A 113 4.01 1.28 -8.36
N ARG A 114 4.30 1.22 -9.66
CA ARG A 114 4.02 0.06 -10.50
C ARG A 114 5.29 -0.79 -10.62
N PHE A 115 5.14 -2.07 -10.31
CA PHE A 115 6.24 -3.02 -10.30
C PHE A 115 5.97 -4.18 -11.25
N GLY A 116 6.98 -4.59 -12.00
CA GLY A 116 6.97 -5.88 -12.68
C GLY A 116 7.26 -7.00 -11.69
N ILE A 117 6.51 -8.08 -11.77
CA ILE A 117 6.74 -9.29 -10.97
C ILE A 117 7.80 -10.11 -11.70
N LEU A 118 8.99 -10.24 -11.11
CA LEU A 118 10.12 -10.96 -11.73
C LEU A 118 10.20 -12.40 -11.29
N ASP A 119 9.96 -12.68 -10.01
CA ASP A 119 10.10 -14.01 -9.42
C ASP A 119 9.22 -14.15 -8.18
N LYS A 120 8.80 -15.36 -7.87
CA LYS A 120 8.00 -15.72 -6.70
C LYS A 120 8.56 -16.97 -6.05
N ASP A 121 8.72 -16.93 -4.74
CA ASP A 121 9.11 -18.10 -3.94
C ASP A 121 7.97 -18.55 -3.02
N PRO A 122 7.20 -19.59 -3.41
CA PRO A 122 6.11 -20.11 -2.59
C PRO A 122 6.56 -20.70 -1.25
N ALA A 123 7.81 -21.10 -1.11
CA ALA A 123 8.32 -21.69 0.12
C ALA A 123 8.56 -20.63 1.21
N THR A 124 8.94 -19.43 0.81
CA THR A 124 9.28 -18.35 1.73
C THR A 124 8.27 -17.21 1.76
N GLY A 125 7.34 -17.16 0.80
CA GLY A 125 6.40 -16.05 0.63
C GLY A 125 7.03 -14.77 0.07
N MET A 126 8.25 -14.90 -0.50
CA MET A 126 8.98 -13.78 -1.08
C MET A 126 8.63 -13.60 -2.56
N VAL A 127 8.57 -12.34 -2.97
CA VAL A 127 8.40 -11.94 -4.37
C VAL A 127 9.46 -10.92 -4.73
N VAL A 128 10.05 -11.06 -5.92
CA VAL A 128 10.99 -10.07 -6.47
C VAL A 128 10.20 -9.10 -7.35
N LEU A 129 10.14 -7.86 -6.94
CA LEU A 129 9.46 -6.78 -7.65
C LEU A 129 10.49 -5.83 -8.27
N LYS A 130 10.28 -5.43 -9.51
CA LYS A 130 11.08 -4.41 -10.19
C LYS A 130 10.22 -3.19 -10.47
N ASP A 131 10.64 -2.04 -9.95
CA ASP A 131 9.99 -0.77 -10.27
C ASP A 131 10.10 -0.48 -11.78
N THR A 132 8.98 -0.16 -12.42
CA THR A 132 8.94 0.09 -13.86
C THR A 132 9.49 1.47 -14.25
N ARG A 133 9.66 2.39 -13.28
CA ARG A 133 10.11 3.76 -13.51
C ARG A 133 11.55 4.00 -13.07
N ALA A 134 11.95 3.40 -11.93
CA ALA A 134 13.21 3.73 -11.25
C ALA A 134 14.29 2.65 -11.38
N ASP A 135 14.08 1.58 -12.15
CA ASP A 135 14.99 0.42 -12.33
C ASP A 135 15.52 -0.18 -11.01
N ARG A 136 14.71 -0.07 -9.93
CA ARG A 136 15.02 -0.60 -8.61
C ARG A 136 14.36 -1.96 -8.42
N ARG A 137 15.05 -2.87 -7.73
CA ARG A 137 14.51 -4.17 -7.33
C ARG A 137 14.28 -4.21 -5.84
N PHE A 138 13.22 -4.93 -5.45
CA PHE A 138 12.80 -5.13 -4.09
C PHE A 138 12.51 -6.61 -3.86
N ASP A 139 13.13 -7.18 -2.82
CA ASP A 139 12.77 -8.49 -2.30
C ASP A 139 11.69 -8.26 -1.24
N VAL A 140 10.44 -8.54 -1.60
CA VAL A 140 9.26 -8.19 -0.80
C VAL A 140 8.65 -9.45 -0.20
N TYR A 141 8.34 -9.44 1.09
CA TYR A 141 7.53 -10.47 1.69
C TYR A 141 6.05 -10.16 1.46
N ASP A 142 5.41 -10.91 0.59
CA ASP A 142 3.98 -10.87 0.33
C ASP A 142 3.44 -12.22 -0.15
N PRO A 143 2.96 -13.07 0.77
CA PRO A 143 2.40 -14.36 0.41
C PRO A 143 1.11 -14.24 -0.43
N HIS A 144 0.39 -13.09 -0.41
CA HIS A 144 -0.79 -12.90 -1.24
C HIS A 144 -0.41 -12.81 -2.73
N ILE A 145 0.60 -12.01 -3.08
CA ILE A 145 1.10 -11.95 -4.46
C ILE A 145 1.63 -13.32 -4.90
N VAL A 146 2.37 -14.00 -4.02
CA VAL A 146 2.97 -15.30 -4.32
C VAL A 146 1.91 -16.36 -4.64
N GLN A 147 0.79 -16.40 -3.89
CA GLN A 147 -0.28 -17.38 -4.07
C GLN A 147 -1.16 -17.15 -5.29
N LYS A 148 -1.14 -15.96 -5.89
CA LYS A 148 -1.93 -15.65 -7.08
C LYS A 148 -1.24 -16.17 -8.34
N GLU A 149 -1.58 -17.39 -8.75
CA GLU A 149 -0.97 -18.06 -9.90
C GLU A 149 -1.08 -17.25 -11.21
N HIS A 150 -2.18 -16.50 -11.40
CA HIS A 150 -2.41 -15.70 -12.59
C HIS A 150 -1.66 -14.36 -12.60
N TRP A 151 -1.01 -13.98 -11.49
CA TRP A 151 -0.15 -12.78 -11.42
C TRP A 151 1.30 -13.15 -11.72
N ASN A 152 1.52 -13.79 -12.86
CA ASN A 152 2.87 -14.11 -13.35
C ASN A 152 3.37 -13.06 -14.30
N ASP A 153 4.20 -12.81 -14.90
CA ASP A 153 4.67 -11.97 -16.04
C ASP A 153 4.02 -10.58 -16.18
N GLY A 154 3.23 -10.13 -15.21
CA GLY A 154 2.51 -8.86 -15.23
C GLY A 154 3.18 -7.77 -14.43
N ALA A 155 2.48 -6.63 -14.36
CA ALA A 155 2.82 -5.53 -13.50
C ALA A 155 1.76 -5.36 -12.42
N ILE A 156 2.18 -4.99 -11.22
CA ILE A 156 1.30 -4.74 -10.10
C ILE A 156 1.59 -3.37 -9.49
N ALA A 157 0.55 -2.57 -9.26
CA ALA A 157 0.69 -1.33 -8.50
C ALA A 157 0.31 -1.59 -7.05
N VAL A 158 1.28 -1.37 -6.16
CA VAL A 158 1.14 -1.58 -4.72
C VAL A 158 1.99 -0.57 -3.96
N ARG A 159 1.69 -0.40 -2.68
CA ARG A 159 2.53 0.35 -1.76
C ARG A 159 3.46 -0.59 -1.02
N LEU A 160 4.74 -0.27 -1.04
CA LEU A 160 5.77 -0.97 -0.26
C LEU A 160 6.20 -0.11 0.92
N ALA A 161 6.64 -0.74 2.00
CA ALA A 161 7.38 -0.10 3.08
C ALA A 161 8.46 -1.06 3.61
N CYS A 162 9.54 -0.52 4.14
CA CYS A 162 10.59 -1.28 4.80
C CYS A 162 10.43 -1.12 6.31
N VAL A 163 10.18 -2.22 7.00
CA VAL A 163 10.05 -2.28 8.46
C VAL A 163 10.99 -3.36 8.98
N ASP A 164 11.83 -3.03 9.94
CA ASP A 164 12.84 -3.93 10.51
C ASP A 164 13.68 -4.64 9.42
N ASP A 165 14.14 -3.87 8.43
CA ASP A 165 14.91 -4.31 7.27
C ASP A 165 14.18 -5.31 6.33
N VAL A 166 12.86 -5.46 6.47
CA VAL A 166 12.03 -6.28 5.58
C VAL A 166 11.12 -5.39 4.73
N TRP A 167 11.20 -5.52 3.42
CA TRP A 167 10.23 -4.92 2.51
C TRP A 167 8.92 -5.70 2.54
N LEU A 168 7.81 -4.98 2.78
CA LEU A 168 6.45 -5.50 2.89
C LEU A 168 5.52 -4.68 1.99
N THR A 169 4.38 -5.24 1.63
CA THR A 169 3.27 -4.44 1.14
C THR A 169 2.58 -3.72 2.31
N ALA A 170 2.48 -2.41 2.21
CA ALA A 170 1.98 -1.52 3.27
C ALA A 170 0.60 -0.93 2.97
N GLY A 171 -0.18 -1.57 2.12
CA GLY A 171 -1.52 -1.17 1.73
C GLY A 171 -2.39 -2.38 1.44
N GLN A 172 -3.67 -2.13 1.21
CA GLN A 172 -4.62 -3.17 0.77
C GLN A 172 -4.90 -3.11 -0.73
N LEU A 173 -4.30 -2.14 -1.43
CA LEU A 173 -4.53 -1.92 -2.86
C LEU A 173 -3.53 -2.73 -3.68
N TYR A 174 -4.07 -3.62 -4.52
CA TYR A 174 -3.34 -4.39 -5.51
C TYR A 174 -4.01 -4.18 -6.87
N LEU A 175 -3.41 -3.39 -7.74
CA LEU A 175 -3.88 -3.19 -9.11
C LEU A 175 -2.97 -3.98 -10.06
N TYR A 176 -3.45 -5.13 -10.50
CA TYR A 176 -2.72 -6.02 -11.39
C TYR A 176 -3.10 -5.77 -12.85
N ASP A 177 -2.09 -5.77 -13.72
CA ASP A 177 -2.23 -5.66 -15.16
C ASP A 177 -1.40 -6.77 -15.84
N ILE A 178 -2.01 -7.46 -16.80
CA ILE A 178 -1.38 -8.52 -17.58
C ILE A 178 -0.38 -7.99 -18.62
N ALA A 179 -0.27 -6.69 -18.81
CA ALA A 179 0.70 -6.10 -19.73
C ALA A 179 2.12 -6.51 -19.34
N ARG A 180 2.86 -7.07 -20.31
CA ARG A 180 4.25 -7.47 -20.09
C ARG A 180 5.12 -6.25 -19.82
N LEU A 181 6.23 -6.45 -19.09
CA LEU A 181 7.22 -5.39 -18.85
C LEU A 181 7.73 -4.73 -20.15
N SER A 182 7.84 -5.51 -21.23
CA SER A 182 8.20 -5.02 -22.55
C SER A 182 7.19 -4.04 -23.16
N ASP A 183 5.93 -4.11 -22.74
CA ASP A 183 4.84 -3.29 -23.28
C ASP A 183 4.67 -1.98 -22.49
N THR A 184 5.42 -1.83 -21.41
CA THR A 184 5.37 -0.69 -20.50
C THR A 184 6.53 0.29 -20.67
N ALA A 185 7.47 0.01 -21.57
CA ALA A 185 8.47 0.97 -22.03
C ALA A 185 7.75 2.02 -22.89
N VAL A 186 7.19 3.03 -22.25
CA VAL A 186 6.71 4.22 -22.93
C VAL A 186 7.94 5.08 -23.19
N ASP A 187 8.17 5.38 -24.48
CA ASP A 187 9.15 6.33 -25.00
C ASP A 187 9.08 7.70 -24.31
#